data_5cb5c15b95576378b2ed01c02e26fcf8
#
_entry.id   5cb5c15b95576378b2ed01c02e26fcf8
#
_cell.length_a   1.000
_cell.length_b   1.000
_cell.length_c   1.000
_cell.angle_alpha   90.00
_cell.angle_beta   90.00
_cell.angle_gamma   90.00
#
_symmetry.space_group_name_H-M   'P 1'
#
loop_
_entity.id
_entity.type
_entity.pdbx_description
1 polymer ?
#
loop_
_entity_poly.entity_id
_entity_poly.type
_entity_poly.pdbx_seq_one_letter_code
_entity_poly.pdbx_strand_id
1 'polypeptide(L)'
;MAGPRKLAASAALLLGSLPVMAGRADALDLNGAWASAADQCAKVFARQGGRLGFTEMSDVYGGGFIIDGDQIIGKFARCRIKTRKDDGKNVNLLAACATDIMLSSVQFSLKELDANSVARLFPGIEEMEIRYHRCPSP
;
A
#
# COMPACT_ATOMS: atom_id res chain seq x y z
N MET A 1 0.28 -83.17 7.35
CA MET A 1 1.48 -82.37 7.01
C MET A 1 1.02 -81.00 6.62
N ALA A 2 1.13 -80.01 7.49
CA ALA A 2 0.74 -78.69 7.26
C ALA A 2 1.97 -77.82 6.82
N GLY A 3 1.96 -77.31 5.62
CA GLY A 3 3.01 -76.41 5.12
C GLY A 3 2.83 -74.97 5.67
N PRO A 4 3.92 -74.27 5.92
CA PRO A 4 3.81 -72.94 6.51
C PRO A 4 3.37 -71.89 5.48
N ARG A 5 2.30 -71.18 5.78
CA ARG A 5 1.84 -70.01 5.03
C ARG A 5 2.77 -68.82 5.31
N LYS A 6 3.46 -68.41 4.26
CA LYS A 6 4.23 -67.19 4.28
C LYS A 6 3.25 -65.94 4.17
N LEU A 7 3.16 -65.19 5.23
CA LEU A 7 2.49 -63.91 5.24
C LEU A 7 3.43 -62.88 4.61
N ALA A 8 3.06 -62.36 3.46
CA ALA A 8 3.73 -61.23 2.85
C ALA A 8 3.15 -59.92 3.46
N ALA A 9 3.95 -59.21 4.23
CA ALA A 9 3.60 -57.92 4.73
C ALA A 9 3.86 -56.86 3.64
N SER A 10 2.81 -56.34 3.05
CA SER A 10 2.89 -55.17 2.15
C SER A 10 3.00 -53.89 2.97
N ALA A 11 4.20 -53.31 2.97
CA ALA A 11 4.38 -51.94 3.53
C ALA A 11 3.87 -50.92 2.52
N ALA A 12 2.75 -50.31 2.82
CA ALA A 12 2.25 -49.16 2.08
C ALA A 12 3.01 -47.87 2.52
N LEU A 13 3.86 -47.38 1.64
CA LEU A 13 4.48 -46.05 1.80
C LEU A 13 3.43 -44.98 1.54
N LEU A 14 2.92 -44.37 2.60
CA LEU A 14 2.12 -43.17 2.52
C LEU A 14 3.05 -41.95 2.27
N LEU A 15 3.17 -41.54 1.02
CA LEU A 15 3.75 -40.27 0.67
C LEU A 15 2.78 -39.19 1.10
N GLY A 16 3.03 -38.61 2.28
CA GLY A 16 2.33 -37.43 2.74
C GLY A 16 2.70 -36.22 1.90
N SER A 17 1.83 -35.79 1.01
CA SER A 17 1.92 -34.51 0.35
C SER A 17 1.65 -33.39 1.37
N LEU A 18 2.71 -32.71 1.78
CA LEU A 18 2.59 -31.49 2.57
C LEU A 18 1.97 -30.40 1.66
N PRO A 19 0.89 -29.75 2.07
CA PRO A 19 0.39 -28.59 1.34
C PRO A 19 1.44 -27.48 1.43
N VAL A 20 2.01 -27.12 0.31
CA VAL A 20 2.79 -25.89 0.18
C VAL A 20 1.82 -24.73 0.40
N MET A 21 1.83 -24.16 1.59
CA MET A 21 1.15 -22.90 1.83
C MET A 21 1.88 -21.83 1.02
N ALA A 22 1.38 -21.55 -0.18
CA ALA A 22 1.77 -20.37 -0.92
C ALA A 22 1.32 -19.14 -0.10
N GLY A 23 2.26 -18.57 0.64
CA GLY A 23 2.03 -17.30 1.35
C GLY A 23 1.60 -16.27 0.32
N ARG A 24 0.37 -15.77 0.41
CA ARG A 24 -0.05 -14.59 -0.31
C ARG A 24 0.80 -13.46 0.22
N ALA A 25 1.57 -12.81 -0.65
CA ALA A 25 2.16 -11.53 -0.33
C ALA A 25 0.98 -10.57 -0.04
N ASP A 26 0.83 -10.14 1.22
CA ASP A 26 -0.18 -9.18 1.59
C ASP A 26 0.04 -7.88 0.82
N ALA A 27 -1.02 -7.34 0.22
CA ALA A 27 -0.99 -6.04 -0.43
C ALA A 27 -0.58 -4.97 0.58
N LEU A 28 0.26 -3.99 0.15
CA LEU A 28 0.69 -2.89 0.99
C LEU A 28 -0.54 -2.12 1.52
N ASP A 29 -0.64 -1.98 2.83
CA ASP A 29 -1.61 -1.07 3.43
C ASP A 29 -1.15 0.37 3.24
N LEU A 30 -1.91 1.13 2.46
CA LEU A 30 -1.63 2.52 2.16
C LEU A 30 -2.28 3.50 3.13
N ASN A 31 -3.16 3.04 4.03
CA ASN A 31 -3.83 3.94 4.98
C ASN A 31 -2.82 4.71 5.84
N GLY A 32 -3.13 5.96 6.09
CA GLY A 32 -2.33 6.84 6.93
C GLY A 32 -1.90 8.12 6.23
N ALA A 33 -1.06 8.87 6.91
CA ALA A 33 -0.48 10.11 6.43
C ALA A 33 0.93 9.86 5.88
N TRP A 34 1.23 10.47 4.75
CA TRP A 34 2.48 10.31 4.03
C TRP A 34 3.08 11.66 3.74
N ALA A 35 4.27 11.94 4.27
CA ALA A 35 4.99 13.19 4.09
C ALA A 35 6.20 13.00 3.18
N SER A 36 6.53 14.01 2.40
CA SER A 36 7.74 13.99 1.55
C SER A 36 9.04 14.03 2.34
N ALA A 37 9.00 14.49 3.59
CA ALA A 37 10.12 14.48 4.52
C ALA A 37 9.68 13.88 5.86
N ALA A 38 10.36 12.83 6.30
CA ALA A 38 9.97 12.08 7.50
C ALA A 38 10.03 12.91 8.80
N ASP A 39 10.96 13.83 8.89
CA ASP A 39 11.13 14.74 10.02
C ASP A 39 10.14 15.91 10.06
N GLN A 40 9.33 16.08 9.02
CA GLN A 40 8.35 17.15 8.90
C GLN A 40 6.90 16.71 9.19
N CYS A 41 6.68 15.45 9.54
CA CYS A 41 5.34 14.90 9.76
C CYS A 41 4.47 15.76 10.70
N ALA A 42 5.00 16.19 11.83
CA ALA A 42 4.27 17.00 12.80
C ALA A 42 3.99 18.45 12.32
N LYS A 43 4.72 18.91 11.32
CA LYS A 43 4.51 20.23 10.71
C LYS A 43 3.54 20.19 9.52
N VAL A 44 3.39 19.01 8.91
CA VAL A 44 2.49 18.79 7.77
C VAL A 44 1.11 18.37 8.22
N PHE A 45 1.01 17.49 9.20
CA PHE A 45 -0.25 16.90 9.64
C PHE A 45 -0.56 17.20 11.10
N ALA A 46 -1.83 17.35 11.39
CA ALA A 46 -2.37 17.48 12.74
C ALA A 46 -3.76 16.89 12.85
N ARG A 47 -4.14 16.48 14.08
CA ARG A 47 -5.52 16.13 14.38
C ARG A 47 -6.28 17.38 14.83
N GLN A 48 -7.41 17.61 14.19
CA GLN A 48 -8.33 18.68 14.54
C GLN A 48 -9.72 18.06 14.69
N GLY A 49 -10.29 18.13 15.89
CA GLY A 49 -11.60 17.56 16.17
C GLY A 49 -11.67 16.03 15.93
N GLY A 50 -10.60 15.30 16.21
CA GLY A 50 -10.53 13.85 16.01
C GLY A 50 -10.22 13.42 14.56
N ARG A 51 -10.13 14.35 13.62
CA ARG A 51 -9.80 14.09 12.22
C ARG A 51 -8.35 14.44 11.92
N LEU A 52 -7.69 13.54 11.19
CA LEU A 52 -6.37 13.80 10.64
C LEU A 52 -6.52 14.75 9.45
N GLY A 53 -5.74 15.81 9.45
CA GLY A 53 -5.76 16.80 8.39
C GLY A 53 -4.41 17.48 8.23
N PHE A 54 -4.38 18.48 7.35
CA PHE A 54 -3.18 19.27 7.09
C PHE A 54 -3.13 20.49 8.00
N THR A 55 -1.92 20.82 8.45
CA THR A 55 -1.68 22.13 9.08
C THR A 55 -1.79 23.24 8.04
N GLU A 56 -1.98 24.46 8.51
CA GLU A 56 -2.11 25.62 7.62
C GLU A 56 -0.88 25.81 6.71
N MET A 57 0.31 25.61 7.26
CA MET A 57 1.59 25.78 6.56
C MET A 57 2.19 24.48 5.99
N SER A 58 1.39 23.46 5.82
CA SER A 58 1.88 22.12 5.43
C SER A 58 2.68 22.11 4.13
N ASP A 59 2.31 22.93 3.17
CA ASP A 59 2.98 23.04 1.87
C ASP A 59 4.39 23.66 1.97
N VAL A 60 4.64 24.50 2.97
CA VAL A 60 5.98 25.05 3.24
C VAL A 60 6.93 23.96 3.73
N TYR A 61 6.41 22.92 4.37
CA TYR A 61 7.19 21.81 4.91
C TYR A 61 7.19 20.57 4.01
N GLY A 62 7.00 20.76 2.70
CA GLY A 62 7.10 19.72 1.69
C GLY A 62 5.80 19.01 1.35
N GLY A 63 4.76 19.19 2.14
CA GLY A 63 3.45 18.61 1.86
C GLY A 63 3.40 17.09 2.02
N GLY A 64 2.35 16.51 1.46
CA GLY A 64 2.09 15.08 1.51
C GLY A 64 0.66 14.75 1.13
N PHE A 65 0.20 13.57 1.52
CA PHE A 65 -1.16 13.13 1.32
C PHE A 65 -1.61 12.21 2.44
N ILE A 66 -2.92 12.05 2.59
CA ILE A 66 -3.53 11.12 3.50
C ILE A 66 -4.33 10.12 2.67
N ILE A 67 -4.21 8.83 2.97
CA ILE A 67 -5.08 7.79 2.44
C ILE A 67 -5.96 7.28 3.58
N ASP A 68 -7.25 7.31 3.35
CA ASP A 68 -8.28 6.79 4.25
C ASP A 68 -9.26 5.94 3.43
N GLY A 69 -9.08 4.62 3.48
CA GLY A 69 -9.87 3.68 2.70
C GLY A 69 -9.77 3.94 1.20
N ASP A 70 -10.86 4.37 0.58
CA ASP A 70 -10.95 4.69 -0.84
C ASP A 70 -10.69 6.18 -1.15
N GLN A 71 -10.28 6.96 -0.16
CA GLN A 71 -10.02 8.40 -0.32
C GLN A 71 -8.52 8.70 -0.28
N ILE A 72 -8.11 9.58 -1.18
CA ILE A 72 -6.81 10.27 -1.13
C ILE A 72 -7.10 11.74 -0.84
N ILE A 73 -6.53 12.24 0.24
CA ILE A 73 -6.77 13.59 0.70
C ILE A 73 -5.47 14.38 0.57
N GLY A 74 -5.49 15.37 -0.30
CA GLY A 74 -4.45 16.41 -0.39
C GLY A 74 -4.89 17.68 0.31
N LYS A 75 -4.00 18.64 0.43
CA LYS A 75 -4.34 19.94 1.05
C LYS A 75 -5.45 20.67 0.29
N PHE A 76 -5.39 20.62 -1.03
CA PHE A 76 -6.29 21.36 -1.92
C PHE A 76 -7.16 20.48 -2.81
N ALA A 77 -7.04 19.16 -2.68
CA ALA A 77 -7.78 18.21 -3.50
C ALA A 77 -8.24 17.02 -2.68
N ARG A 78 -9.38 16.47 -3.06
CA ARG A 78 -9.89 15.19 -2.55
C ARG A 78 -10.14 14.27 -3.72
N CYS A 79 -9.68 13.04 -3.59
CA CYS A 79 -9.81 12.03 -4.61
C CYS A 79 -10.54 10.81 -4.06
N ARG A 80 -11.37 10.19 -4.90
CA ARG A 80 -11.92 8.86 -4.63
C ARG A 80 -11.24 7.84 -5.52
N ILE A 81 -10.65 6.83 -4.92
CA ILE A 81 -10.02 5.72 -5.63
C ILE A 81 -11.11 4.91 -6.31
N LYS A 82 -11.03 4.78 -7.62
CA LYS A 82 -11.97 4.01 -8.45
C LYS A 82 -11.46 2.61 -8.71
N THR A 83 -10.17 2.47 -8.96
CA THR A 83 -9.53 1.17 -9.16
C THR A 83 -8.18 1.14 -8.48
N ARG A 84 -7.83 -0.03 -7.98
CA ARG A 84 -6.49 -0.34 -7.45
C ARG A 84 -5.99 -1.59 -8.14
N LYS A 85 -4.77 -1.54 -8.64
CA LYS A 85 -4.08 -2.68 -9.23
C LYS A 85 -2.71 -2.82 -8.59
N ASP A 86 -2.50 -3.95 -7.95
CA ASP A 86 -1.22 -4.31 -7.34
C ASP A 86 -0.45 -5.23 -8.29
N ASP A 87 0.82 -4.91 -8.50
CA ASP A 87 1.74 -5.70 -9.32
C ASP A 87 3.11 -5.75 -8.62
N GLY A 88 3.34 -6.79 -7.83
CA GLY A 88 4.50 -6.90 -6.98
C GLY A 88 4.58 -5.74 -5.99
N LYS A 89 5.64 -4.95 -6.09
CA LYS A 89 5.85 -3.75 -5.26
C LYS A 89 5.19 -2.49 -5.83
N ASN A 90 4.58 -2.58 -7.00
CA ASN A 90 3.91 -1.45 -7.63
C ASN A 90 2.43 -1.47 -7.31
N VAL A 91 1.89 -0.31 -7.00
CA VAL A 91 0.46 -0.09 -6.77
C VAL A 91 0.02 1.03 -7.70
N ASN A 92 -0.93 0.73 -8.57
CA ASN A 92 -1.52 1.72 -9.47
C ASN A 92 -2.94 2.03 -9.01
N LEU A 93 -3.20 3.29 -8.73
CA LEU A 93 -4.50 3.80 -8.33
C LEU A 93 -5.02 4.71 -9.42
N LEU A 94 -6.25 4.48 -9.86
CA LEU A 94 -7.01 5.44 -10.66
C LEU A 94 -8.02 6.11 -9.73
N ALA A 95 -7.98 7.43 -9.65
CA ALA A 95 -8.83 8.19 -8.77
C ALA A 95 -9.53 9.35 -9.48
N ALA A 96 -10.75 9.61 -9.08
CA ALA A 96 -11.48 10.82 -9.46
C ALA A 96 -11.19 11.90 -8.41
N CYS A 97 -10.59 12.99 -8.83
CA CYS A 97 -10.14 14.08 -7.96
C CYS A 97 -10.97 15.34 -8.18
N ALA A 98 -11.24 16.05 -7.08
CA ALA A 98 -11.91 17.33 -7.07
C ALA A 98 -11.05 18.36 -6.34
N THR A 99 -10.91 19.53 -6.95
CA THR A 99 -10.46 20.76 -6.33
C THR A 99 -11.63 21.74 -6.28
N ASP A 100 -11.43 22.96 -5.80
CA ASP A 100 -12.49 23.98 -5.77
C ASP A 100 -13.02 24.36 -7.16
N ILE A 101 -12.20 24.16 -8.19
CA ILE A 101 -12.51 24.63 -9.56
C ILE A 101 -12.51 23.54 -10.62
N MET A 102 -12.06 22.31 -10.30
CA MET A 102 -11.86 21.30 -11.33
C MET A 102 -12.15 19.88 -10.83
N LEU A 103 -12.69 19.07 -11.73
CA LEU A 103 -12.79 17.62 -11.60
C LEU A 103 -11.84 16.98 -12.59
N SER A 104 -11.08 15.99 -12.16
CA SER A 104 -10.14 15.28 -13.02
C SER A 104 -9.98 13.82 -12.61
N SER A 105 -9.56 12.99 -13.57
CA SER A 105 -9.08 11.64 -13.29
C SER A 105 -7.57 11.67 -13.17
N VAL A 106 -7.04 11.10 -12.09
CA VAL A 106 -5.61 11.08 -11.82
C VAL A 106 -5.17 9.64 -11.60
N GLN A 107 -4.05 9.28 -12.23
CA GLN A 107 -3.36 8.03 -11.97
C GLN A 107 -2.23 8.27 -10.98
N PHE A 108 -2.24 7.50 -9.91
CA PHE A 108 -1.15 7.46 -8.93
C PHE A 108 -0.42 6.13 -9.10
N SER A 109 0.82 6.19 -9.52
CA SER A 109 1.71 5.04 -9.61
C SER A 109 2.66 5.08 -8.43
N LEU A 110 2.51 4.14 -7.51
CA LEU A 110 3.31 4.05 -6.29
C LEU A 110 4.17 2.79 -6.34
N LYS A 111 5.39 2.90 -5.86
CA LYS A 111 6.30 1.78 -5.66
C LYS A 111 6.61 1.66 -4.17
N GLU A 112 6.36 0.49 -3.60
CA GLU A 112 6.79 0.18 -2.24
C GLU A 112 8.31 0.14 -2.18
N LEU A 113 8.89 0.95 -1.30
CA LEU A 113 10.33 0.94 -1.01
C LEU A 113 10.59 0.08 0.23
N ASP A 114 9.79 0.27 1.26
CA ASP A 114 9.71 -0.53 2.48
C ASP A 114 8.31 -0.37 3.11
N ALA A 115 8.08 -0.95 4.31
CA ALA A 115 6.78 -0.89 4.98
C ALA A 115 6.31 0.54 5.30
N ASN A 116 7.23 1.51 5.35
CA ASN A 116 6.97 2.89 5.77
C ASN A 116 7.36 3.94 4.74
N SER A 117 7.72 3.53 3.53
CA SER A 117 8.06 4.46 2.46
C SER A 117 7.63 3.97 1.09
N VAL A 118 7.16 4.89 0.29
CA VAL A 118 6.76 4.68 -1.10
C VAL A 118 7.39 5.73 -2.00
N ALA A 119 7.62 5.40 -3.25
CA ALA A 119 7.96 6.35 -4.29
C ALA A 119 6.75 6.55 -5.20
N ARG A 120 6.38 7.80 -5.45
CA ARG A 120 5.43 8.14 -6.50
C ARG A 120 6.19 8.28 -7.81
N LEU A 121 5.75 7.52 -8.78
CA LEU A 121 6.30 7.50 -10.13
C LEU A 121 5.40 8.30 -11.07
N PHE A 122 6.01 8.89 -12.09
CA PHE A 122 5.29 9.65 -13.11
C PHE A 122 5.48 8.95 -14.46
N PRO A 123 4.49 8.15 -14.92
CA PRO A 123 4.58 7.44 -16.19
C PRO A 123 4.88 8.42 -17.35
N GLY A 124 5.89 8.10 -18.16
CA GLY A 124 6.36 8.98 -19.24
C GLY A 124 7.46 9.95 -18.85
N ILE A 125 7.79 10.07 -17.56
CA ILE A 125 8.91 10.86 -17.04
C ILE A 125 9.70 9.95 -16.09
N GLU A 126 10.45 9.01 -16.64
CA GLU A 126 11.05 7.90 -15.90
C GLU A 126 12.06 8.33 -14.80
N GLU A 127 12.64 9.51 -14.96
CA GLU A 127 13.61 10.06 -14.01
C GLU A 127 12.94 10.81 -12.83
N MET A 128 11.62 11.01 -12.88
CA MET A 128 10.89 11.75 -11.87
C MET A 128 10.27 10.80 -10.86
N GLU A 129 10.74 10.86 -9.63
CA GLU A 129 10.10 10.20 -8.50
C GLU A 129 10.03 11.13 -7.29
N ILE A 130 8.97 11.00 -6.51
CA ILE A 130 8.85 11.66 -5.22
C ILE A 130 8.70 10.59 -4.16
N ARG A 131 9.56 10.61 -3.16
CA ARG A 131 9.49 9.69 -2.03
C ARG A 131 8.60 10.26 -0.94
N TYR A 132 7.81 9.39 -0.34
CA TYR A 132 6.95 9.70 0.78
C TYR A 132 7.21 8.72 1.91
N HIS A 133 7.17 9.23 3.11
CA HIS A 133 7.37 8.48 4.35
C HIS A 133 6.07 8.44 5.15
N ARG A 134 5.74 7.27 5.67
CA ARG A 134 4.57 7.12 6.53
C ARG A 134 4.81 7.88 7.83
N CYS A 135 3.91 8.76 8.17
CA CYS A 135 3.94 9.47 9.43
C CYS A 135 3.36 8.60 10.55
N PRO A 136 3.94 8.63 11.76
CA PRO A 136 3.29 8.05 12.91
C PRO A 136 1.95 8.73 13.15
N SER A 137 0.99 8.00 13.72
CA SER A 137 -0.33 8.54 14.06
C SER A 137 -0.15 9.66 15.09
N PRO A 138 -0.52 10.90 14.77
CA PRO A 138 -0.41 12.01 15.73
C PRO A 138 -1.41 11.87 16.87
#